data_ad586814f9972ad323f4798bc11cfc0c
#
_entry.id   ad586814f9972ad323f4798bc11cfc0c
#
_cell.length_a   1.000
_cell.length_b   1.000
_cell.length_c   1.000
_cell.angle_alpha   90.00
_cell.angle_beta   90.00
_cell.angle_gamma   90.00
#
_symmetry.space_group_name_H-M   'P 1'
#
loop_
_entity.id
_entity.type
_entity.pdbx_description
1 polymer ?
#
loop_
_entity_poly.entity_id
_entity_poly.type
_entity_poly.pdbx_seq_one_letter_code
_entity_poly.pdbx_strand_id
1 'polypeptide(L)'
;MSLRPPAFSVIIPTHNRCALVERAIDSVLAGTLGSDVQMIVVDDASTDATVQVLGEKYGHDTRVSLLRSEHNEGPSAARNRGLAAAMGDFVVFLDSDDVLLPDALELARAAFELVPEMQFLTFEGDATSIDGRSSRQRIVRDVNPGWRSEGFNANRLQRRTVDSPDDVDTPPLTVEFGDFFPAVLFGDLFWLSGLVIRRHAALAAGPFDTRYRNLEDWDFTTRLCLTGLGGYLDRVGFHRETGRPDQLSNAGNLWLRAVMHQHILANVRATGRAGSDASQRLLRRAQAAADYCLGHRLLERHHERFGRAYLTRSLRHAYKPVKSLVWLIGGQHLARIRAT
;
A
#
# COMPACT_ATOMS: atom_id res chain seq x y z
N MET A 1 30.69 -22.35 -5.99
CA MET A 1 30.18 -21.24 -6.78
C MET A 1 29.36 -20.37 -5.83
N SER A 2 29.79 -19.14 -5.57
CA SER A 2 28.96 -18.18 -4.85
C SER A 2 27.78 -17.83 -5.77
N LEU A 3 26.60 -18.35 -5.46
CA LEU A 3 25.38 -17.95 -6.17
C LEU A 3 25.18 -16.46 -5.90
N ARG A 4 25.10 -15.66 -6.97
CA ARG A 4 24.69 -14.27 -6.84
C ARG A 4 23.32 -14.23 -6.16
N PRO A 5 23.10 -13.35 -5.16
CA PRO A 5 21.78 -13.23 -4.54
C PRO A 5 20.74 -12.86 -5.62
N PRO A 6 19.49 -13.28 -5.47
CA PRO A 6 18.42 -12.91 -6.40
C PRO A 6 18.24 -11.39 -6.41
N ALA A 7 17.79 -10.83 -7.54
CA ALA A 7 17.52 -9.41 -7.61
C ALA A 7 16.26 -9.04 -6.80
N PHE A 8 15.24 -9.89 -6.82
CA PHE A 8 13.96 -9.64 -6.16
C PHE A 8 13.61 -10.73 -5.15
N SER A 9 13.00 -10.32 -4.02
CA SER A 9 12.29 -11.20 -3.10
C SER A 9 10.81 -10.82 -3.12
N VAL A 10 9.96 -11.73 -3.60
CA VAL A 10 8.49 -11.57 -3.57
C VAL A 10 7.95 -12.33 -2.37
N ILE A 11 7.32 -11.60 -1.45
CA ILE A 11 6.78 -12.11 -0.19
C ILE A 11 5.27 -12.22 -0.31
N ILE A 12 4.73 -13.43 -0.12
CA ILE A 12 3.30 -13.73 -0.29
C ILE A 12 2.74 -14.25 1.04
N PRO A 13 2.07 -13.43 1.86
CA PRO A 13 1.36 -13.90 3.03
C PRO A 13 0.08 -14.64 2.62
N THR A 14 -0.20 -15.79 3.26
CA THR A 14 -1.41 -16.56 2.99
C THR A 14 -2.00 -17.19 4.25
N HIS A 15 -3.33 -17.33 4.30
CA HIS A 15 -4.05 -18.09 5.31
C HIS A 15 -5.36 -18.61 4.74
N ASN A 16 -5.54 -19.93 4.67
CA ASN A 16 -6.75 -20.60 4.15
C ASN A 16 -7.18 -20.08 2.75
N ARG A 17 -6.22 -19.97 1.81
CA ARG A 17 -6.43 -19.42 0.48
C ARG A 17 -5.71 -20.20 -0.61
N CYS A 18 -5.79 -21.55 -0.57
CA CYS A 18 -5.04 -22.44 -1.45
C CYS A 18 -5.06 -22.02 -2.93
N ALA A 19 -6.24 -21.94 -3.56
CA ALA A 19 -6.35 -21.61 -4.98
C ALA A 19 -5.90 -20.18 -5.34
N LEU A 20 -6.04 -19.24 -4.41
CA LEU A 20 -5.63 -17.85 -4.64
C LEU A 20 -4.12 -17.69 -4.59
N VAL A 21 -3.48 -18.28 -3.58
CA VAL A 21 -2.02 -18.21 -3.42
C VAL A 21 -1.30 -18.95 -4.55
N GLU A 22 -1.88 -20.04 -5.08
CA GLU A 22 -1.34 -20.70 -6.28
C GLU A 22 -1.30 -19.74 -7.47
N ARG A 23 -2.38 -19.01 -7.72
CA ARG A 23 -2.43 -18.00 -8.80
C ARG A 23 -1.39 -16.90 -8.62
N ALA A 24 -1.21 -16.43 -7.38
CA ALA A 24 -0.20 -15.43 -7.06
C ALA A 24 1.21 -15.95 -7.35
N ILE A 25 1.54 -17.18 -6.91
CA ILE A 25 2.84 -17.83 -7.17
C ILE A 25 3.05 -18.04 -8.68
N ASP A 26 2.06 -18.62 -9.37
CA ASP A 26 2.15 -18.90 -10.80
C ASP A 26 2.38 -17.62 -11.62
N SER A 27 1.78 -16.47 -11.21
CA SER A 27 1.99 -15.19 -11.87
C SER A 27 3.44 -14.69 -11.78
N VAL A 28 4.08 -14.90 -10.62
CA VAL A 28 5.50 -14.55 -10.44
C VAL A 28 6.41 -15.49 -11.22
N LEU A 29 6.09 -16.80 -11.20
CA LEU A 29 6.87 -17.82 -11.92
C LEU A 29 6.79 -17.66 -13.45
N ALA A 30 5.68 -17.15 -13.97
CA ALA A 30 5.49 -16.83 -15.39
C ALA A 30 6.24 -15.57 -15.82
N GLY A 31 6.79 -14.79 -14.88
CA GLY A 31 7.51 -13.57 -15.19
C GLY A 31 8.84 -13.80 -15.91
N THR A 32 9.33 -12.73 -16.54
CA THR A 32 10.50 -12.77 -17.45
C THR A 32 11.85 -12.91 -16.74
N LEU A 33 11.93 -12.65 -15.42
CA LEU A 33 13.19 -12.61 -14.67
C LEU A 33 13.80 -13.99 -14.32
N GLY A 34 13.08 -15.09 -14.57
CA GLY A 34 13.61 -16.45 -14.39
C GLY A 34 14.14 -16.71 -12.97
N SER A 35 15.45 -17.00 -12.84
CA SER A 35 16.11 -17.34 -11.58
C SER A 35 16.45 -16.15 -10.69
N ASP A 36 16.29 -14.91 -11.18
CA ASP A 36 16.59 -13.69 -10.41
C ASP A 36 15.50 -13.33 -9.37
N VAL A 37 14.53 -14.22 -9.16
CA VAL A 37 13.43 -14.04 -8.20
C VAL A 37 13.48 -15.12 -7.11
N GLN A 38 13.47 -14.69 -5.86
CA GLN A 38 13.17 -15.51 -4.68
C GLN A 38 11.71 -15.29 -4.32
N MET A 39 10.93 -16.35 -4.19
CA MET A 39 9.58 -16.28 -3.61
C MET A 39 9.58 -16.84 -2.19
N ILE A 40 8.96 -16.08 -1.28
CA ILE A 40 8.82 -16.44 0.13
C ILE A 40 7.33 -16.45 0.43
N VAL A 41 6.73 -17.63 0.39
CA VAL A 41 5.34 -17.83 0.78
C VAL A 41 5.30 -18.05 2.28
N VAL A 42 4.55 -17.21 2.99
CA VAL A 42 4.41 -17.30 4.44
C VAL A 42 2.99 -17.74 4.78
N ASP A 43 2.85 -19.01 5.14
CA ASP A 43 1.59 -19.59 5.60
C ASP A 43 1.34 -19.23 7.07
N ASP A 44 0.31 -18.46 7.32
CA ASP A 44 -0.07 -17.99 8.66
C ASP A 44 -1.01 -18.98 9.35
N ALA A 45 -0.54 -20.21 9.56
CA ALA A 45 -1.24 -21.32 10.21
C ALA A 45 -2.54 -21.73 9.48
N SER A 46 -2.49 -21.95 8.16
CA SER A 46 -3.63 -22.50 7.42
C SER A 46 -4.06 -23.87 7.95
N THR A 47 -5.36 -24.09 7.94
CA THR A 47 -6.03 -25.34 8.36
C THR A 47 -6.67 -26.09 7.19
N ASP A 48 -6.67 -25.48 6.00
CA ASP A 48 -7.10 -26.09 4.74
C ASP A 48 -5.94 -26.82 4.03
N ALA A 49 -6.13 -27.21 2.77
CA ALA A 49 -5.13 -27.91 1.99
C ALA A 49 -3.94 -27.02 1.53
N THR A 50 -3.87 -25.74 1.92
CA THR A 50 -2.88 -24.78 1.40
C THR A 50 -1.45 -25.32 1.51
N VAL A 51 -1.02 -25.73 2.71
CA VAL A 51 0.36 -26.18 2.94
C VAL A 51 0.69 -27.45 2.14
N GLN A 52 -0.24 -28.41 2.10
CA GLN A 52 -0.06 -29.66 1.35
C GLN A 52 0.12 -29.35 -0.15
N VAL A 53 -0.80 -28.62 -0.74
CA VAL A 53 -0.78 -28.30 -2.18
C VAL A 53 0.46 -27.50 -2.56
N LEU A 54 0.84 -26.51 -1.75
CA LEU A 54 2.06 -25.74 -2.00
C LEU A 54 3.32 -26.58 -1.93
N GLY A 55 3.40 -27.51 -0.97
CA GLY A 55 4.52 -28.46 -0.85
C GLY A 55 4.61 -29.41 -2.05
N GLU A 56 3.48 -29.97 -2.49
CA GLU A 56 3.43 -30.89 -3.62
C GLU A 56 3.76 -30.17 -4.95
N LYS A 57 3.22 -28.98 -5.18
CA LYS A 57 3.34 -28.28 -6.48
C LYS A 57 4.66 -27.53 -6.60
N TYR A 58 5.13 -26.87 -5.55
CA TYR A 58 6.28 -25.95 -5.62
C TYR A 58 7.48 -26.41 -4.80
N GLY A 59 7.38 -27.50 -4.03
CA GLY A 59 8.46 -27.95 -3.14
C GLY A 59 9.77 -28.34 -3.86
N HIS A 60 9.74 -28.52 -5.16
CA HIS A 60 10.91 -28.79 -6.00
C HIS A 60 11.48 -27.54 -6.69
N ASP A 61 10.77 -26.41 -6.68
CA ASP A 61 11.26 -25.18 -7.27
C ASP A 61 12.15 -24.42 -6.29
N THR A 62 13.43 -24.37 -6.58
CA THR A 62 14.44 -23.72 -5.70
C THR A 62 14.22 -22.22 -5.51
N ARG A 63 13.37 -21.60 -6.32
CA ARG A 63 12.99 -20.19 -6.16
C ARG A 63 11.94 -19.99 -5.07
N VAL A 64 11.20 -21.02 -4.70
CA VAL A 64 10.05 -20.97 -3.77
C VAL A 64 10.45 -21.50 -2.41
N SER A 65 10.29 -20.68 -1.39
CA SER A 65 10.46 -21.07 0.02
C SER A 65 9.12 -20.94 0.73
N LEU A 66 8.70 -22.01 1.43
CA LEU A 66 7.49 -22.01 2.25
C LEU A 66 7.89 -21.87 3.72
N LEU A 67 7.47 -20.76 4.35
CA LEU A 67 7.58 -20.54 5.79
C LEU A 67 6.20 -20.75 6.43
N ARG A 68 6.14 -21.40 7.58
CA ARG A 68 4.88 -21.65 8.28
C ARG A 68 4.89 -21.03 9.68
N SER A 69 3.80 -20.37 10.05
CA SER A 69 3.52 -19.92 11.42
C SER A 69 2.91 -21.04 12.25
N GLU A 70 3.17 -21.07 13.54
CA GLU A 70 2.51 -21.99 14.47
C GLU A 70 1.06 -21.57 14.76
N HIS A 71 0.82 -20.27 14.77
CA HIS A 71 -0.48 -19.65 15.02
C HIS A 71 -0.76 -18.56 14.00
N ASN A 72 -2.06 -18.24 13.80
CA ASN A 72 -2.46 -17.12 12.97
C ASN A 72 -2.18 -15.79 13.70
N GLU A 73 -1.16 -15.08 13.24
CA GLU A 73 -0.71 -13.78 13.77
C GLU A 73 -1.10 -12.61 12.87
N GLY A 74 -1.71 -12.89 11.72
CA GLY A 74 -2.18 -11.92 10.74
C GLY A 74 -1.14 -11.51 9.69
N PRO A 75 -1.58 -10.76 8.66
CA PRO A 75 -0.75 -10.47 7.48
C PRO A 75 0.49 -9.63 7.80
N SER A 76 0.45 -8.77 8.80
CA SER A 76 1.61 -7.98 9.26
C SER A 76 2.75 -8.87 9.75
N ALA A 77 2.46 -9.87 10.59
CA ALA A 77 3.45 -10.80 11.12
C ALA A 77 4.02 -11.68 10.00
N ALA A 78 3.16 -12.17 9.10
CA ALA A 78 3.58 -12.95 7.95
C ALA A 78 4.51 -12.15 7.01
N ARG A 79 4.16 -10.89 6.69
CA ARG A 79 5.05 -10.02 5.89
C ARG A 79 6.38 -9.75 6.58
N ASN A 80 6.39 -9.56 7.90
CA ASN A 80 7.62 -9.36 8.67
C ASN A 80 8.54 -10.59 8.63
N ARG A 81 7.97 -11.80 8.75
CA ARG A 81 8.74 -13.05 8.60
C ARG A 81 9.34 -13.19 7.21
N GLY A 82 8.54 -12.88 6.18
CA GLY A 82 9.02 -12.88 4.80
C GLY A 82 10.14 -11.87 4.58
N LEU A 83 10.01 -10.65 5.10
CA LEU A 83 11.04 -9.61 4.99
C LEU A 83 12.36 -10.01 5.67
N ALA A 84 12.27 -10.69 6.81
CA ALA A 84 13.45 -11.19 7.51
C ALA A 84 14.20 -12.28 6.71
N ALA A 85 13.49 -13.07 5.88
CA ALA A 85 14.06 -14.12 5.03
C ALA A 85 14.45 -13.61 3.62
N ALA A 86 14.12 -12.35 3.28
CA ALA A 86 14.38 -11.78 1.96
C ALA A 86 15.89 -11.55 1.75
N MET A 87 16.41 -12.03 0.61
CA MET A 87 17.81 -11.88 0.21
C MET A 87 17.99 -10.94 -0.98
N GLY A 88 16.93 -10.69 -1.74
CA GLY A 88 16.96 -9.83 -2.92
C GLY A 88 17.29 -8.38 -2.61
N ASP A 89 17.84 -7.67 -3.58
CA ASP A 89 18.09 -6.22 -3.48
C ASP A 89 16.78 -5.43 -3.42
N PHE A 90 15.72 -5.99 -4.00
CA PHE A 90 14.36 -5.45 -4.00
C PHE A 90 13.38 -6.42 -3.34
N VAL A 91 12.37 -5.85 -2.70
CA VAL A 91 11.28 -6.57 -2.02
C VAL A 91 9.94 -6.15 -2.60
N VAL A 92 9.05 -7.11 -2.82
CA VAL A 92 7.65 -6.92 -3.19
C VAL A 92 6.78 -7.68 -2.18
N PHE A 93 5.73 -7.05 -1.67
CA PHE A 93 4.71 -7.71 -0.86
C PHE A 93 3.48 -7.95 -1.74
N LEU A 94 3.35 -9.17 -2.26
CA LEU A 94 2.23 -9.56 -3.10
C LEU A 94 1.14 -10.22 -2.25
N ASP A 95 -0.05 -9.62 -2.23
CA ASP A 95 -1.18 -10.23 -1.54
C ASP A 95 -1.58 -11.54 -2.24
N SER A 96 -1.97 -12.56 -1.47
CA SER A 96 -2.28 -13.90 -1.99
C SER A 96 -3.46 -13.93 -2.97
N ASP A 97 -4.21 -12.87 -3.06
CA ASP A 97 -5.37 -12.70 -3.94
C ASP A 97 -5.12 -11.78 -5.15
N ASP A 98 -3.91 -11.25 -5.28
CA ASP A 98 -3.48 -10.44 -6.41
C ASP A 98 -2.51 -11.22 -7.31
N VAL A 99 -2.27 -10.74 -8.52
CA VAL A 99 -1.29 -11.32 -9.46
C VAL A 99 -0.39 -10.21 -10.01
N LEU A 100 0.91 -10.52 -10.20
CA LEU A 100 1.82 -9.64 -10.93
C LEU A 100 1.69 -9.87 -12.43
N LEU A 101 1.85 -8.81 -13.22
CA LEU A 101 1.98 -8.95 -14.66
C LEU A 101 3.40 -9.43 -15.02
N PRO A 102 3.57 -10.17 -16.13
CA PRO A 102 4.80 -10.88 -16.42
C PRO A 102 6.06 -10.00 -16.53
N ASP A 103 5.92 -8.77 -17.01
CA ASP A 103 6.99 -7.78 -17.22
C ASP A 103 7.20 -6.83 -16.03
N ALA A 104 6.35 -6.89 -15.00
CA ALA A 104 6.33 -5.91 -13.91
C ALA A 104 7.70 -5.76 -13.21
N LEU A 105 8.35 -6.88 -12.85
CA LEU A 105 9.63 -6.83 -12.15
C LEU A 105 10.78 -6.39 -13.06
N GLU A 106 10.72 -6.69 -14.35
CA GLU A 106 11.71 -6.21 -15.32
C GLU A 106 11.58 -4.70 -15.55
N LEU A 107 10.37 -4.21 -15.71
CA LEU A 107 10.09 -2.77 -15.76
C LEU A 107 10.53 -2.05 -14.49
N ALA A 108 10.35 -2.67 -13.31
CA ALA A 108 10.85 -2.12 -12.06
C ALA A 108 12.37 -2.00 -12.07
N ARG A 109 13.10 -3.05 -12.50
CA ARG A 109 14.55 -3.03 -12.62
C ARG A 109 15.01 -1.87 -13.49
N ALA A 110 14.45 -1.77 -14.71
CA ALA A 110 14.77 -0.69 -15.63
C ALA A 110 14.46 0.70 -15.07
N ALA A 111 13.36 0.84 -14.33
CA ALA A 111 13.00 2.10 -13.67
C ALA A 111 14.00 2.48 -12.57
N PHE A 112 14.50 1.53 -11.76
CA PHE A 112 15.52 1.77 -10.76
C PHE A 112 16.91 2.04 -11.35
N GLU A 113 17.21 1.49 -12.52
CA GLU A 113 18.41 1.83 -13.29
C GLU A 113 18.33 3.25 -13.85
N LEU A 114 17.16 3.63 -14.35
CA LEU A 114 16.91 4.98 -14.88
C LEU A 114 16.93 6.06 -13.77
N VAL A 115 16.45 5.72 -12.57
CA VAL A 115 16.39 6.64 -11.41
C VAL A 115 16.98 5.94 -10.17
N PRO A 116 18.31 5.85 -10.06
CA PRO A 116 18.98 5.11 -8.99
C PRO A 116 18.74 5.65 -7.58
N GLU A 117 18.37 6.92 -7.45
CA GLU A 117 18.09 7.59 -6.17
C GLU A 117 16.76 7.20 -5.52
N MET A 118 15.84 6.52 -6.24
CA MET A 118 14.58 6.05 -5.68
C MET A 118 14.80 4.94 -4.67
N GLN A 119 13.99 4.97 -3.60
CA GLN A 119 13.92 3.92 -2.58
C GLN A 119 12.79 2.92 -2.84
N PHE A 120 11.74 3.34 -3.51
CA PHE A 120 10.60 2.51 -3.89
C PHE A 120 9.97 3.01 -5.19
N LEU A 121 9.26 2.10 -5.86
CA LEU A 121 8.51 2.35 -7.08
C LEU A 121 7.12 1.74 -6.95
N THR A 122 6.08 2.48 -7.33
CA THR A 122 4.72 1.95 -7.45
C THR A 122 4.27 1.90 -8.90
N PHE A 123 3.62 0.81 -9.26
CA PHE A 123 2.91 0.65 -10.53
C PHE A 123 1.47 1.12 -10.45
N GLU A 124 0.86 1.37 -11.60
CA GLU A 124 -0.59 1.28 -11.70
C GLU A 124 -1.03 -0.18 -11.57
N GLY A 125 -2.28 -0.34 -11.17
CA GLY A 125 -2.96 -1.61 -11.14
C GLY A 125 -4.30 -1.52 -11.86
N ASP A 126 -4.86 -2.66 -12.17
CA ASP A 126 -6.25 -2.81 -12.54
C ASP A 126 -7.00 -3.74 -11.58
N ALA A 127 -8.31 -3.70 -11.63
CA ALA A 127 -9.15 -4.53 -10.78
C ALA A 127 -10.39 -5.02 -11.53
N THR A 128 -10.76 -6.27 -11.28
CA THR A 128 -12.01 -6.84 -11.79
C THR A 128 -12.80 -7.43 -10.63
N SER A 129 -14.13 -7.21 -10.62
CA SER A 129 -14.99 -7.88 -9.65
C SER A 129 -15.08 -9.37 -9.94
N ILE A 130 -15.23 -10.21 -8.89
CA ILE A 130 -15.29 -11.68 -9.02
C ILE A 130 -16.43 -12.15 -9.92
N ASP A 131 -17.52 -11.37 -10.05
CA ASP A 131 -18.64 -11.64 -10.93
C ASP A 131 -18.44 -11.15 -12.39
N GLY A 132 -17.28 -10.55 -12.67
CA GLY A 132 -16.90 -10.01 -13.97
C GLY A 132 -17.70 -8.77 -14.42
N ARG A 133 -18.63 -8.26 -13.59
CA ARG A 133 -19.56 -7.18 -13.97
C ARG A 133 -18.94 -5.80 -13.92
N SER A 134 -17.87 -5.62 -13.19
CA SER A 134 -17.14 -4.35 -13.11
C SER A 134 -15.65 -4.56 -13.28
N SER A 135 -15.04 -3.69 -14.09
CA SER A 135 -13.59 -3.59 -14.25
C SER A 135 -13.16 -2.16 -14.04
N ARG A 136 -12.05 -1.96 -13.37
CA ARG A 136 -11.41 -0.64 -13.20
C ARG A 136 -9.97 -0.72 -13.66
N GLN A 137 -9.58 0.22 -14.46
CA GLN A 137 -8.18 0.50 -14.77
C GLN A 137 -7.66 1.62 -13.88
N ARG A 138 -6.33 1.67 -13.66
CA ARG A 138 -5.64 2.76 -12.94
C ARG A 138 -6.14 2.96 -11.50
N ILE A 139 -6.21 1.86 -10.76
CA ILE A 139 -6.76 1.91 -9.38
C ILE A 139 -5.84 2.62 -8.39
N VAL A 140 -4.53 2.71 -8.65
CA VAL A 140 -3.59 3.35 -7.73
C VAL A 140 -3.81 4.85 -7.68
N ARG A 141 -3.74 5.52 -8.82
CA ARG A 141 -3.88 6.99 -8.92
C ARG A 141 -5.32 7.47 -8.77
N ASP A 142 -6.27 6.70 -9.30
CA ASP A 142 -7.66 7.13 -9.36
C ASP A 142 -8.48 6.80 -8.11
N VAL A 143 -8.07 5.81 -7.32
CA VAL A 143 -8.84 5.34 -6.16
C VAL A 143 -8.23 5.82 -4.84
N ASN A 144 -6.90 5.83 -4.71
CA ASN A 144 -6.26 6.15 -3.45
C ASN A 144 -6.36 7.64 -3.08
N PRO A 145 -6.85 7.96 -1.86
CA PRO A 145 -7.12 9.34 -1.47
C PRO A 145 -5.89 10.25 -1.43
N GLY A 146 -4.72 9.70 -1.15
CA GLY A 146 -3.47 10.46 -1.08
C GLY A 146 -3.12 11.18 -2.37
N TRP A 147 -3.39 10.57 -3.53
CA TRP A 147 -3.13 11.15 -4.85
C TRP A 147 -3.99 12.38 -5.17
N ARG A 148 -5.13 12.54 -4.50
CA ARG A 148 -6.06 13.68 -4.64
C ARG A 148 -5.98 14.65 -3.47
N SER A 149 -5.03 14.43 -2.58
CA SER A 149 -4.90 15.22 -1.36
C SER A 149 -4.19 16.56 -1.60
N GLU A 150 -4.35 17.46 -0.63
CA GLU A 150 -3.59 18.72 -0.60
C GLU A 150 -2.07 18.51 -0.45
N GLY A 151 -1.65 17.34 0.05
CA GLY A 151 -0.24 16.95 0.15
C GLY A 151 0.36 16.55 -1.18
N PHE A 152 -0.46 16.14 -2.14
CA PHE A 152 0.00 15.74 -3.46
C PHE A 152 0.05 16.92 -4.41
N ASN A 153 1.22 17.16 -4.98
CA ASN A 153 1.42 18.12 -6.04
C ASN A 153 2.22 17.47 -7.17
N ALA A 154 1.54 17.05 -8.23
CA ALA A 154 2.14 16.40 -9.39
C ALA A 154 3.28 17.24 -10.03
N ASN A 155 3.22 18.56 -9.93
CA ASN A 155 4.26 19.45 -10.46
C ASN A 155 5.58 19.38 -9.68
N ARG A 156 5.61 18.71 -8.52
CA ARG A 156 6.85 18.46 -7.78
C ARG A 156 7.53 17.15 -8.15
N LEU A 157 6.83 16.29 -8.90
CA LEU A 157 7.45 15.08 -9.43
C LEU A 157 8.31 15.43 -10.64
N GLN A 158 9.53 14.92 -10.62
CA GLN A 158 10.44 14.95 -11.76
C GLN A 158 10.06 13.79 -12.69
N ARG A 159 10.47 13.88 -13.96
CA ARG A 159 10.28 12.83 -14.96
C ARG A 159 11.61 12.48 -15.59
N ARG A 160 11.87 11.19 -15.72
CA ARG A 160 12.92 10.65 -16.58
C ARG A 160 12.30 9.69 -17.57
N THR A 161 12.74 9.78 -18.79
CA THR A 161 12.25 8.96 -19.90
C THR A 161 13.44 8.34 -20.63
N VAL A 162 13.30 7.07 -20.97
CA VAL A 162 14.20 6.37 -21.89
C VAL A 162 13.35 5.73 -22.99
N ASP A 163 13.78 5.92 -24.22
CA ASP A 163 13.16 5.29 -25.38
C ASP A 163 13.50 3.79 -25.39
N SER A 164 12.59 2.98 -25.90
CA SER A 164 12.87 1.56 -26.17
C SER A 164 13.72 1.47 -27.44
N PRO A 165 15.01 1.10 -27.36
CA PRO A 165 15.89 1.21 -28.51
C PRO A 165 15.60 0.19 -29.61
N ASP A 166 14.93 -0.91 -29.30
CA ASP A 166 14.81 -2.06 -30.20
C ASP A 166 13.38 -2.29 -30.74
N ASP A 167 12.38 -1.52 -30.27
CA ASP A 167 10.99 -1.71 -30.67
C ASP A 167 10.25 -0.37 -30.75
N VAL A 168 9.91 0.03 -31.98
CA VAL A 168 9.20 1.30 -32.26
C VAL A 168 7.77 1.29 -31.71
N ASP A 169 7.20 0.11 -31.50
CA ASP A 169 5.83 -0.06 -30.98
C ASP A 169 5.79 -0.11 -29.45
N THR A 170 6.93 -0.33 -28.77
CA THR A 170 7.00 -0.30 -27.31
C THR A 170 7.09 1.15 -26.83
N PRO A 171 6.08 1.63 -26.06
CA PRO A 171 6.10 3.00 -25.58
C PRO A 171 7.26 3.23 -24.60
N PRO A 172 7.86 4.45 -24.63
CA PRO A 172 9.02 4.78 -23.80
C PRO A 172 8.75 4.54 -22.31
N LEU A 173 9.77 4.13 -21.57
CA LEU A 173 9.69 4.01 -20.13
C LEU A 173 9.82 5.40 -19.51
N THR A 174 8.74 5.89 -18.91
CA THR A 174 8.71 7.18 -18.20
C THR A 174 8.44 6.95 -16.72
N VAL A 175 9.35 7.40 -15.88
CA VAL A 175 9.22 7.32 -14.42
C VAL A 175 8.98 8.73 -13.87
N GLU A 176 7.88 8.90 -13.14
CA GLU A 176 7.62 10.09 -12.32
C GLU A 176 8.18 9.80 -10.91
N PHE A 177 9.03 10.68 -10.37
CA PHE A 177 9.67 10.42 -9.07
C PHE A 177 9.81 11.69 -8.23
N GLY A 178 9.81 11.53 -6.91
CA GLY A 178 9.90 12.65 -5.99
C GLY A 178 9.59 12.27 -4.54
N ASP A 179 9.29 13.30 -3.73
CA ASP A 179 8.91 13.13 -2.33
C ASP A 179 7.39 12.88 -2.21
N PHE A 180 7.02 11.67 -1.82
CA PHE A 180 5.64 11.27 -1.58
C PHE A 180 5.19 11.45 -0.12
N PHE A 181 6.10 11.78 0.80
CA PHE A 181 5.75 11.97 2.21
C PHE A 181 4.66 13.01 2.46
N PRO A 182 4.63 14.16 1.77
CA PRO A 182 3.53 15.11 1.91
C PRO A 182 2.15 14.54 1.61
N ALA A 183 2.06 13.68 0.61
CA ALA A 183 0.78 13.14 0.14
C ALA A 183 0.28 11.99 1.01
N VAL A 184 1.18 11.08 1.43
CA VAL A 184 0.81 9.91 2.25
C VAL A 184 0.26 10.30 3.62
N LEU A 185 0.57 11.50 4.12
CA LEU A 185 0.01 12.02 5.36
C LEU A 185 -1.50 12.27 5.30
N PHE A 186 -2.09 12.39 4.11
CA PHE A 186 -3.52 12.68 3.92
C PHE A 186 -4.33 11.44 3.50
N GLY A 187 -3.69 10.35 3.18
CA GLY A 187 -4.34 9.11 2.78
C GLY A 187 -3.39 8.14 2.11
N ASP A 188 -3.85 6.91 1.92
CA ASP A 188 -3.07 5.89 1.23
C ASP A 188 -2.72 6.36 -0.17
N LEU A 189 -1.52 5.98 -0.60
CA LEU A 189 -1.01 6.22 -1.95
C LEU A 189 -0.80 4.92 -2.73
N PHE A 190 -0.54 3.82 -2.01
CA PHE A 190 0.06 2.63 -2.59
C PHE A 190 -0.76 1.38 -2.29
N TRP A 191 -0.77 0.46 -3.24
CA TRP A 191 -1.13 -0.94 -3.02
C TRP A 191 0.16 -1.74 -2.90
N LEU A 192 0.28 -2.57 -1.86
CA LEU A 192 1.51 -3.34 -1.60
C LEU A 192 1.88 -4.23 -2.78
N SER A 193 0.89 -4.86 -3.44
CA SER A 193 1.10 -5.74 -4.60
C SER A 193 1.74 -5.03 -5.80
N GLY A 194 1.56 -3.71 -5.91
CA GLY A 194 2.17 -2.88 -6.95
C GLY A 194 3.41 -2.11 -6.50
N LEU A 195 3.93 -2.40 -5.30
CA LEU A 195 5.02 -1.63 -4.70
C LEU A 195 6.32 -2.46 -4.68
N VAL A 196 7.35 -1.98 -5.38
CA VAL A 196 8.69 -2.54 -5.38
C VAL A 196 9.60 -1.64 -4.55
N ILE A 197 10.30 -2.22 -3.57
CA ILE A 197 11.03 -1.46 -2.54
C ILE A 197 12.47 -1.93 -2.49
N ARG A 198 13.45 -1.03 -2.45
CA ARG A 198 14.82 -1.44 -2.10
C ARG A 198 14.82 -2.09 -0.72
N ARG A 199 15.40 -3.28 -0.60
CA ARG A 199 15.37 -4.03 0.67
C ARG A 199 15.89 -3.22 1.85
N HIS A 200 16.96 -2.45 1.67
CA HIS A 200 17.49 -1.60 2.74
C HIS A 200 16.50 -0.50 3.17
N ALA A 201 15.68 0.03 2.24
CA ALA A 201 14.66 1.01 2.56
C ALA A 201 13.46 0.35 3.30
N ALA A 202 13.07 -0.87 2.92
CA ALA A 202 12.05 -1.63 3.64
C ALA A 202 12.50 -1.90 5.10
N LEU A 203 13.75 -2.31 5.29
CA LEU A 203 14.33 -2.52 6.62
C LEU A 203 14.45 -1.21 7.43
N ALA A 204 14.81 -0.10 6.79
CA ALA A 204 14.90 1.23 7.43
C ALA A 204 13.51 1.80 7.81
N ALA A 205 12.45 1.46 7.06
CA ALA A 205 11.08 1.77 7.43
C ALA A 205 10.63 1.01 8.69
N GLY A 206 11.29 -0.11 8.99
CA GLY A 206 10.97 -1.00 10.11
C GLY A 206 9.82 -1.97 9.78
N PRO A 207 9.49 -2.90 10.69
CA PRO A 207 8.49 -3.92 10.47
C PRO A 207 7.08 -3.33 10.34
N PHE A 208 6.18 -4.11 9.73
CA PHE A 208 4.74 -3.86 9.85
C PHE A 208 4.33 -3.97 11.31
N ASP A 209 3.51 -3.03 11.78
CA ASP A 209 3.02 -3.04 13.15
C ASP A 209 1.89 -4.07 13.31
N THR A 210 2.17 -5.16 14.02
CA THR A 210 1.22 -6.26 14.21
C THR A 210 0.01 -5.92 15.07
N ARG A 211 0.00 -4.76 15.73
CA ARG A 211 -1.17 -4.27 16.46
C ARG A 211 -2.28 -3.82 15.52
N TYR A 212 -1.94 -3.53 14.27
CA TYR A 212 -2.90 -3.13 13.25
C TYR A 212 -3.45 -4.35 12.53
N ARG A 213 -4.78 -4.53 12.61
CA ARG A 213 -5.50 -5.57 11.87
C ARG A 213 -5.96 -5.11 10.49
N ASN A 214 -5.79 -3.83 10.19
CA ASN A 214 -6.20 -3.19 8.94
C ASN A 214 -5.45 -1.88 8.79
N LEU A 215 -5.15 -1.46 7.55
CA LEU A 215 -4.39 -0.24 7.22
C LEU A 215 -2.94 -0.26 7.75
N GLU A 216 -2.39 -1.43 8.03
CA GLU A 216 -0.98 -1.65 8.34
C GLU A 216 -0.07 -1.26 7.17
N ASP A 217 -0.60 -1.36 5.96
CA ASP A 217 0.02 -0.92 4.71
C ASP A 217 0.21 0.61 4.69
N TRP A 218 -0.78 1.38 5.10
CA TRP A 218 -0.66 2.83 5.16
C TRP A 218 0.36 3.29 6.21
N ASP A 219 0.39 2.68 7.39
CA ASP A 219 1.44 2.96 8.39
C ASP A 219 2.83 2.65 7.85
N PHE A 220 3.01 1.45 7.28
CA PHE A 220 4.29 1.03 6.70
C PHE A 220 4.74 1.94 5.56
N THR A 221 3.88 2.25 4.60
CA THR A 221 4.21 3.11 3.46
C THR A 221 4.44 4.57 3.86
N THR A 222 3.78 5.04 4.94
CA THR A 222 4.09 6.35 5.51
C THR A 222 5.52 6.40 6.05
N ARG A 223 5.97 5.35 6.76
CA ARG A 223 7.35 5.23 7.24
C ARG A 223 8.35 5.02 6.10
N LEU A 224 7.95 4.29 5.06
CA LEU A 224 8.73 4.11 3.85
C LEU A 224 9.01 5.44 3.14
N CYS A 225 8.01 6.32 3.01
CA CYS A 225 8.19 7.65 2.43
C CYS A 225 9.20 8.53 3.18
N LEU A 226 9.52 8.21 4.44
CA LEU A 226 10.58 8.90 5.20
C LEU A 226 12.00 8.39 4.86
N THR A 227 12.13 7.31 4.10
CA THR A 227 13.43 6.75 3.73
C THR A 227 14.07 7.43 2.52
N GLY A 228 13.31 8.14 1.71
CA GLY A 228 13.79 8.85 0.53
C GLY A 228 12.75 8.99 -0.58
N LEU A 229 13.24 9.21 -1.79
CA LEU A 229 12.38 9.45 -2.96
C LEU A 229 11.66 8.18 -3.39
N GLY A 230 10.42 8.33 -3.80
CA GLY A 230 9.65 7.29 -4.46
C GLY A 230 9.49 7.53 -5.95
N GLY A 231 9.05 6.52 -6.67
CA GLY A 231 8.68 6.59 -8.08
C GLY A 231 7.27 6.09 -8.34
N TYR A 232 6.73 6.56 -9.44
CA TYR A 232 5.47 6.09 -10.00
C TYR A 232 5.69 5.76 -11.49
N LEU A 233 5.26 4.58 -11.87
CA LEU A 233 5.28 4.12 -13.24
C LEU A 233 3.84 3.94 -13.72
N ASP A 234 3.46 4.74 -14.75
CA ASP A 234 2.13 4.67 -15.36
C ASP A 234 2.01 3.47 -16.30
N ARG A 235 2.23 2.28 -15.73
CA ARG A 235 2.08 0.97 -16.34
C ARG A 235 1.37 0.06 -15.38
N VAL A 236 0.45 -0.75 -15.88
CA VAL A 236 -0.20 -1.78 -15.06
C VAL A 236 0.84 -2.84 -14.75
N GLY A 237 1.15 -3.04 -13.48
CA GLY A 237 2.11 -4.04 -13.01
C GLY A 237 1.46 -5.15 -12.20
N PHE A 238 0.21 -4.97 -11.75
CA PHE A 238 -0.53 -5.97 -11.01
C PHE A 238 -2.02 -5.92 -11.31
N HIS A 239 -2.68 -7.05 -11.11
CA HIS A 239 -4.13 -7.19 -11.21
C HIS A 239 -4.69 -7.70 -9.88
N ARG A 240 -5.85 -7.16 -9.46
CA ARG A 240 -6.54 -7.63 -8.28
C ARG A 240 -8.00 -7.98 -8.55
N GLU A 241 -8.50 -8.97 -7.81
CA GLU A 241 -9.92 -9.27 -7.76
C GLU A 241 -10.57 -8.52 -6.60
N THR A 242 -11.79 -8.01 -6.82
CA THR A 242 -12.58 -7.29 -5.82
C THR A 242 -13.95 -7.93 -5.61
N GLY A 243 -14.55 -7.64 -4.46
CA GLY A 243 -15.93 -8.07 -4.17
C GLY A 243 -16.03 -9.45 -3.52
N ARG A 244 -14.93 -10.06 -3.07
CA ARG A 244 -15.01 -11.27 -2.26
C ARG A 244 -15.46 -10.94 -0.84
N PRO A 245 -16.30 -11.79 -0.22
CA PRO A 245 -16.78 -11.57 1.15
C PRO A 245 -15.66 -11.53 2.22
N ASP A 246 -14.56 -12.26 1.97
CA ASP A 246 -13.41 -12.38 2.87
C ASP A 246 -12.36 -11.28 2.74
N GLN A 247 -12.58 -10.30 1.85
CA GLN A 247 -11.65 -9.18 1.67
C GLN A 247 -11.66 -8.23 2.86
N LEU A 248 -10.48 -7.97 3.44
CA LEU A 248 -10.29 -7.03 4.54
C LEU A 248 -10.62 -5.57 4.14
N SER A 249 -10.51 -5.25 2.85
CA SER A 249 -10.75 -3.90 2.29
C SER A 249 -12.21 -3.55 2.05
N ASN A 250 -13.15 -4.41 2.41
CA ASN A 250 -14.59 -4.13 2.23
C ASN A 250 -15.03 -2.84 2.93
N ALA A 251 -15.91 -2.08 2.27
CA ALA A 251 -16.23 -0.65 2.49
C ALA A 251 -16.77 -0.24 3.89
N GLY A 252 -16.85 -1.16 4.86
CA GLY A 252 -17.36 -0.89 6.22
C GLY A 252 -16.44 -0.07 7.13
N ASN A 253 -15.20 0.23 6.73
CA ASN A 253 -14.13 0.66 7.64
C ASN A 253 -13.76 2.15 7.62
N LEU A 254 -14.63 3.05 7.15
CA LEU A 254 -14.36 4.49 7.19
C LEU A 254 -14.11 5.03 8.61
N TRP A 255 -14.72 4.40 9.62
CA TRP A 255 -14.44 4.68 11.03
C TRP A 255 -13.01 4.29 11.39
N LEU A 256 -12.61 3.06 11.06
CA LEU A 256 -11.28 2.57 11.35
C LEU A 256 -10.21 3.41 10.65
N ARG A 257 -10.43 3.79 9.38
CA ARG A 257 -9.53 4.72 8.66
C ARG A 257 -9.36 6.05 9.39
N ALA A 258 -10.44 6.62 9.93
CA ALA A 258 -10.36 7.88 10.66
C ALA A 258 -9.57 7.74 11.97
N VAL A 259 -9.72 6.64 12.69
CA VAL A 259 -8.95 6.33 13.90
C VAL A 259 -7.48 6.07 13.55
N MET A 260 -7.22 5.22 12.55
CA MET A 260 -5.86 4.87 12.11
C MET A 260 -5.09 6.09 11.63
N HIS A 261 -5.74 7.02 10.94
CA HIS A 261 -5.11 8.28 10.54
C HIS A 261 -4.53 9.04 11.74
N GLN A 262 -5.24 9.07 12.86
CA GLN A 262 -4.73 9.70 14.10
C GLN A 262 -3.47 8.98 14.60
N HIS A 263 -3.47 7.64 14.61
CA HIS A 263 -2.32 6.85 15.06
C HIS A 263 -1.11 7.03 14.15
N ILE A 264 -1.29 6.98 12.83
CA ILE A 264 -0.20 7.19 11.85
C ILE A 264 0.45 8.55 12.06
N LEU A 265 -0.35 9.62 12.21
CA LEU A 265 0.19 10.96 12.46
C LEU A 265 0.90 11.08 13.81
N ALA A 266 0.42 10.37 14.84
CA ALA A 266 1.10 10.31 16.13
C ALA A 266 2.45 9.58 16.02
N ASN A 267 2.49 8.45 15.31
CA ASN A 267 3.73 7.72 15.04
C ASN A 267 4.74 8.58 14.27
N VAL A 268 4.32 9.26 13.20
CA VAL A 268 5.20 10.17 12.44
C VAL A 268 5.80 11.25 13.34
N ARG A 269 5.01 11.84 14.23
CA ARG A 269 5.54 12.82 15.20
C ARG A 269 6.57 12.23 16.15
N ALA A 270 6.31 11.00 16.62
CA ALA A 270 7.21 10.31 17.54
C ALA A 270 8.59 10.01 16.92
N THR A 271 8.67 9.85 15.58
CA THR A 271 9.95 9.63 14.89
C THR A 271 10.89 10.86 14.93
N GLY A 272 10.37 12.06 15.18
CA GLY A 272 11.13 13.32 15.10
C GLY A 272 11.66 13.67 13.70
N ARG A 273 11.42 12.83 12.69
CA ARG A 273 11.96 12.99 11.33
C ARG A 273 11.31 14.13 10.55
N ALA A 274 10.15 14.63 10.99
CA ALA A 274 9.46 15.78 10.41
C ALA A 274 10.00 17.12 10.97
N GLY A 275 11.31 17.31 11.00
CA GLY A 275 11.96 18.41 11.71
C GLY A 275 11.87 19.79 11.07
N SER A 276 11.61 19.90 9.75
CA SER A 276 11.51 21.20 9.10
C SER A 276 10.19 21.92 9.41
N ASP A 277 10.20 23.25 9.40
CA ASP A 277 8.98 24.06 9.56
C ASP A 277 7.92 23.75 8.50
N ALA A 278 8.33 23.42 7.28
CA ALA A 278 7.41 23.01 6.22
C ALA A 278 6.73 21.69 6.55
N SER A 279 7.48 20.68 7.00
CA SER A 279 6.94 19.39 7.43
C SER A 279 6.02 19.52 8.64
N GLN A 280 6.36 20.38 9.59
CA GLN A 280 5.53 20.67 10.76
C GLN A 280 4.19 21.36 10.39
N ARG A 281 4.22 22.30 9.44
CA ARG A 281 2.99 22.90 8.89
C ARG A 281 2.12 21.85 8.21
N LEU A 282 2.72 20.98 7.42
CA LEU A 282 2.02 19.90 6.73
C LEU A 282 1.38 18.91 7.71
N LEU A 283 2.11 18.49 8.73
CA LEU A 283 1.60 17.63 9.80
C LEU A 283 0.41 18.27 10.56
N ARG A 284 0.46 19.58 10.81
CA ARG A 284 -0.69 20.29 11.40
C ARG A 284 -1.91 20.25 10.48
N ARG A 285 -1.74 20.42 9.18
CA ARG A 285 -2.83 20.32 8.20
C ARG A 285 -3.38 18.91 8.08
N ALA A 286 -2.52 17.91 8.01
CA ALA A 286 -2.92 16.50 8.00
C ALA A 286 -3.68 16.11 9.28
N GLN A 287 -3.23 16.62 10.45
CA GLN A 287 -3.94 16.45 11.70
C GLN A 287 -5.35 17.09 11.67
N ALA A 288 -5.46 18.27 11.11
CA ALA A 288 -6.77 18.93 10.98
C ALA A 288 -7.71 18.18 10.05
N ALA A 289 -7.17 17.56 8.99
CA ALA A 289 -7.92 16.67 8.10
C ALA A 289 -8.39 15.40 8.82
N ALA A 290 -7.50 14.77 9.59
CA ALA A 290 -7.81 13.60 10.41
C ALA A 290 -8.87 13.92 11.48
N ASP A 291 -8.74 15.08 12.16
CA ASP A 291 -9.71 15.55 13.14
C ASP A 291 -11.08 15.81 12.49
N TYR A 292 -11.12 16.38 11.30
CA TYR A 292 -12.37 16.56 10.56
C TYR A 292 -13.04 15.21 10.25
N CYS A 293 -12.30 14.27 9.71
CA CYS A 293 -12.83 12.96 9.35
C CYS A 293 -13.35 12.21 10.57
N LEU A 294 -12.58 12.18 11.67
CA LEU A 294 -12.96 11.49 12.89
C LEU A 294 -14.15 12.18 13.58
N GLY A 295 -14.14 13.51 13.65
CA GLY A 295 -15.24 14.28 14.22
C GLY A 295 -16.57 14.04 13.51
N HIS A 296 -16.54 14.02 12.17
CA HIS A 296 -17.72 13.70 11.35
C HIS A 296 -18.24 12.29 11.63
N ARG A 297 -17.36 11.28 11.67
CA ARG A 297 -17.74 9.87 11.93
C ARG A 297 -18.28 9.67 13.35
N LEU A 298 -17.78 10.43 14.33
CA LEU A 298 -18.30 10.41 15.70
C LEU A 298 -19.73 10.98 15.76
N LEU A 299 -20.01 12.06 15.03
CA LEU A 299 -21.36 12.62 14.96
C LEU A 299 -22.35 11.67 14.27
N GLU A 300 -21.95 11.01 13.19
CA GLU A 300 -22.76 9.99 12.51
C GLU A 300 -23.13 8.83 13.45
N ARG A 301 -22.30 8.55 14.46
CA ARG A 301 -22.51 7.51 15.47
C ARG A 301 -23.11 8.03 16.80
N HIS A 302 -23.65 9.23 16.79
CA HIS A 302 -24.26 9.89 17.95
C HIS A 302 -23.31 10.16 19.13
N HIS A 303 -21.99 10.22 18.89
CA HIS A 303 -20.99 10.62 19.89
C HIS A 303 -20.75 12.15 19.86
N GLU A 304 -21.79 12.94 20.14
CA GLU A 304 -21.81 14.38 19.89
C GLU A 304 -20.69 15.16 20.58
N ARG A 305 -20.45 14.90 21.88
CA ARG A 305 -19.43 15.62 22.64
C ARG A 305 -18.05 15.48 22.01
N PHE A 306 -17.66 14.26 21.67
CA PHE A 306 -16.37 13.98 21.06
C PHE A 306 -16.32 14.46 19.59
N GLY A 307 -17.36 14.23 18.82
CA GLY A 307 -17.44 14.68 17.44
C GLY A 307 -17.27 16.20 17.32
N ARG A 308 -17.97 16.96 18.16
CA ARG A 308 -17.84 18.43 18.22
C ARG A 308 -16.43 18.88 18.64
N ALA A 309 -15.80 18.20 19.58
CA ALA A 309 -14.44 18.52 20.03
C ALA A 309 -13.42 18.36 18.86
N TYR A 310 -13.51 17.27 18.10
CA TYR A 310 -12.63 17.04 16.97
C TYR A 310 -12.89 18.04 15.83
N LEU A 311 -14.13 18.35 15.48
CA LEU A 311 -14.45 19.37 14.48
C LEU A 311 -13.96 20.78 14.90
N THR A 312 -14.06 21.12 16.17
CA THR A 312 -13.52 22.38 16.70
C THR A 312 -12.00 22.44 16.56
N ARG A 313 -11.29 21.34 16.82
CA ARG A 313 -9.83 21.25 16.59
C ARG A 313 -9.50 21.44 15.11
N SER A 314 -10.24 20.79 14.22
CA SER A 314 -10.08 20.96 12.76
C SER A 314 -10.26 22.41 12.32
N LEU A 315 -11.27 23.10 12.85
CA LEU A 315 -11.52 24.52 12.58
C LEU A 315 -10.37 25.44 12.98
N ARG A 316 -9.70 25.19 14.12
CA ARG A 316 -8.53 25.98 14.57
C ARG A 316 -7.41 26.02 13.55
N HIS A 317 -7.34 25.04 12.68
CA HIS A 317 -6.35 24.95 11.59
C HIS A 317 -6.97 25.23 10.21
N ALA A 318 -8.16 25.83 10.18
CA ALA A 318 -8.88 26.25 8.98
C ALA A 318 -9.08 25.13 7.91
N TYR A 319 -9.16 23.86 8.34
CA TYR A 319 -9.43 22.76 7.44
C TYR A 319 -10.94 22.61 7.21
N LYS A 320 -11.36 22.72 5.93
CA LYS A 320 -12.77 22.68 5.52
C LYS A 320 -13.70 23.49 6.48
N PRO A 321 -13.40 24.77 6.74
CA PRO A 321 -14.03 25.50 7.83
C PRO A 321 -15.55 25.62 7.68
N VAL A 322 -16.06 25.86 6.48
CA VAL A 322 -17.50 25.95 6.21
C VAL A 322 -18.19 24.63 6.50
N LYS A 323 -17.63 23.49 6.03
CA LYS A 323 -18.21 22.17 6.28
C LYS A 323 -18.18 21.83 7.77
N SER A 324 -17.06 22.12 8.47
CA SER A 324 -16.96 21.92 9.91
C SER A 324 -17.97 22.76 10.70
N LEU A 325 -18.18 24.00 10.28
CA LEU A 325 -19.15 24.89 10.90
C LEU A 325 -20.59 24.39 10.71
N VAL A 326 -20.94 23.97 9.49
CA VAL A 326 -22.26 23.38 9.19
C VAL A 326 -22.55 22.19 10.08
N TRP A 327 -21.58 21.30 10.28
CA TRP A 327 -21.74 20.15 11.17
C TRP A 327 -21.83 20.54 12.64
N LEU A 328 -21.11 21.57 13.08
CA LEU A 328 -21.19 22.06 14.46
C LEU A 328 -22.51 22.73 14.81
N ILE A 329 -23.11 23.43 13.84
CA ILE A 329 -24.34 24.22 14.03
C ILE A 329 -25.60 23.38 13.74
N GLY A 330 -25.57 22.54 12.73
CA GLY A 330 -26.75 21.89 12.16
C GLY A 330 -26.69 20.36 11.99
N GLY A 331 -25.62 19.71 12.42
CA GLY A 331 -25.31 18.31 12.06
C GLY A 331 -26.40 17.26 12.37
N GLN A 332 -27.29 17.54 13.32
CA GLN A 332 -28.41 16.66 13.64
C GLN A 332 -29.60 16.80 12.67
N HIS A 333 -29.82 17.96 12.09
CA HIS A 333 -30.94 18.18 11.16
C HIS A 333 -30.66 17.69 9.75
N LEU A 334 -29.42 17.80 9.27
CA LEU A 334 -29.04 17.37 7.92
C LEU A 334 -28.95 15.83 7.78
N ALA A 335 -28.58 15.12 8.83
CA ALA A 335 -28.61 13.65 8.83
C ALA A 335 -30.03 13.09 8.75
N ARG A 336 -31.03 13.78 9.33
CA ARG A 336 -32.44 13.40 9.25
C ARG A 336 -33.07 13.63 7.86
N ILE A 337 -32.61 14.66 7.13
CA ILE A 337 -33.13 14.99 5.79
C ILE A 337 -32.65 14.00 4.71
N ARG A 338 -31.53 13.28 4.94
CA ARG A 338 -31.03 12.24 4.02
C ARG A 338 -31.56 10.83 4.30
N ALA A 339 -32.30 10.64 5.39
CA ALA A 339 -32.90 9.37 5.79
C ALA A 339 -34.42 9.30 5.51
N THR A 340 -34.99 10.38 4.99
CA THR A 340 -36.34 10.45 4.37
C THR A 340 -36.19 10.72 2.88
#